data_93a538b0ccb48da277edb6eecc68cce1
#
_entry.id   93a538b0ccb48da277edb6eecc68cce1
#
_cell.length_a   1.000
_cell.length_b   1.000
_cell.length_c   1.000
_cell.angle_alpha   90.00
_cell.angle_beta   90.00
_cell.angle_gamma   90.00
#
_symmetry.space_group_name_H-M   'P 1'
#
loop_
_entity.id
_entity.type
_entity.pdbx_description
1 polymer ?
#
loop_
_entity_poly.entity_id
_entity_poly.type
_entity_poly.pdbx_seq_one_letter_code
_entity_poly.pdbx_strand_id
1 'polypeptide(L)'
;TLAKIEMKKKLLILILGFITVSTFGQKKEIYLNDDLVEITQADFKKTDIQYQFYNLRFELDTLIANVKVQRIRKGKISNEMLDSIKSELSTISGDSIPKNNFIVINYYHGLDRCNSSGDKSYVRAKYKRFLKKIKKNGNVSQFFMYKSPEGTKEYAKQLKWIKDEFGTIEKLFLPLHYPCGSYVLIDSDGNYYIQKGEYNIERIIDLLKDKKTTFANNGYK
;
A
#
# COMPACT_ATOMS: atom_id res chain seq x y z
N THR A 1 54.76 -35.19 -26.52
CA THR A 1 53.62 -34.70 -27.35
C THR A 1 52.25 -35.09 -26.78
N LEU A 2 52.10 -36.32 -26.26
CA LEU A 2 50.82 -36.80 -25.67
C LEU A 2 50.39 -36.01 -24.41
N ALA A 3 51.31 -35.70 -23.48
CA ALA A 3 51.04 -34.97 -22.26
C ALA A 3 50.53 -33.53 -22.52
N LYS A 4 51.01 -32.87 -23.60
CA LYS A 4 50.59 -31.54 -24.00
C LYS A 4 49.17 -31.51 -24.58
N ILE A 5 48.71 -32.62 -25.19
CA ILE A 5 47.34 -32.78 -25.71
C ILE A 5 46.38 -33.05 -24.59
N GLU A 6 46.75 -33.87 -23.59
CA GLU A 6 45.91 -34.12 -22.39
C GLU A 6 45.70 -32.87 -21.54
N MET A 7 46.77 -32.07 -21.37
CA MET A 7 46.69 -30.81 -20.62
C MET A 7 45.78 -29.77 -21.31
N LYS A 8 45.82 -29.67 -22.65
CA LYS A 8 44.90 -28.82 -23.43
C LYS A 8 43.44 -29.28 -23.35
N LYS A 9 43.19 -30.63 -23.35
CA LYS A 9 41.83 -31.16 -23.16
C LYS A 9 41.30 -30.89 -21.78
N LYS A 10 42.10 -31.05 -20.70
CA LYS A 10 41.68 -30.68 -19.34
C LYS A 10 41.42 -29.20 -19.17
N LEU A 11 42.23 -28.34 -19.79
CA LEU A 11 42.01 -26.89 -19.78
C LEU A 11 40.75 -26.48 -20.54
N LEU A 12 40.45 -27.13 -21.68
CA LEU A 12 39.24 -26.89 -22.45
C LEU A 12 37.96 -27.29 -21.68
N ILE A 13 37.98 -28.41 -20.98
CA ILE A 13 36.89 -28.91 -20.14
C ILE A 13 36.66 -27.94 -18.96
N LEU A 14 37.73 -27.41 -18.37
CA LEU A 14 37.65 -26.46 -17.28
C LEU A 14 37.04 -25.12 -17.75
N ILE A 15 37.40 -24.65 -18.93
CA ILE A 15 36.83 -23.42 -19.55
C ILE A 15 35.37 -23.63 -19.93
N LEU A 16 35.00 -24.79 -20.52
CA LEU A 16 33.59 -25.10 -20.80
C LEU A 16 32.76 -25.22 -19.50
N GLY A 17 33.34 -25.83 -18.45
CA GLY A 17 32.69 -25.92 -17.13
C GLY A 17 32.43 -24.53 -16.50
N PHE A 18 33.36 -23.58 -16.68
CA PHE A 18 33.17 -22.20 -16.18
C PHE A 18 32.11 -21.41 -16.96
N ILE A 19 31.93 -21.66 -18.27
CA ILE A 19 30.93 -20.98 -19.10
C ILE A 19 29.51 -21.44 -18.72
N THR A 20 29.33 -22.70 -18.32
CA THR A 20 28.01 -23.23 -17.94
C THR A 20 27.54 -22.75 -16.56
N VAL A 21 28.41 -22.29 -15.66
CA VAL A 21 28.04 -21.76 -14.33
C VAL A 21 27.59 -20.30 -14.41
N SER A 22 27.88 -19.58 -15.51
CA SER A 22 27.57 -18.16 -15.66
C SER A 22 26.13 -17.88 -16.18
N THR A 23 25.34 -18.92 -16.45
CA THR A 23 23.97 -18.78 -16.98
C THR A 23 22.88 -18.85 -15.92
N PHE A 24 23.19 -18.62 -14.65
CA PHE A 24 22.15 -18.21 -13.72
C PHE A 24 21.68 -16.81 -14.16
N GLY A 25 20.69 -16.80 -15.05
CA GLY A 25 20.20 -15.61 -15.70
C GLY A 25 19.80 -14.57 -14.65
N GLN A 26 20.40 -13.38 -14.73
CA GLN A 26 19.93 -12.24 -13.96
C GLN A 26 18.46 -12.04 -14.29
N LYS A 27 17.59 -12.05 -13.25
CA LYS A 27 16.17 -11.79 -13.43
C LYS A 27 16.02 -10.45 -14.14
N LYS A 28 15.18 -10.38 -15.17
CA LYS A 28 14.88 -9.13 -15.87
C LYS A 28 14.29 -8.14 -14.87
N GLU A 29 14.84 -6.93 -14.80
CA GLU A 29 14.24 -5.84 -14.03
C GLU A 29 13.30 -5.02 -14.90
N ILE A 30 12.09 -4.75 -14.39
CA ILE A 30 11.13 -3.81 -14.99
C ILE A 30 10.82 -2.70 -13.99
N TYR A 31 10.47 -1.54 -14.51
CA TYR A 31 10.14 -0.35 -13.74
C TYR A 31 8.74 0.09 -14.06
N LEU A 32 7.91 0.25 -13.03
CA LEU A 32 6.50 0.57 -13.15
C LEU A 32 6.17 1.83 -12.35
N ASN A 33 5.16 2.57 -12.80
CA ASN A 33 4.53 3.59 -11.98
C ASN A 33 3.46 2.97 -11.05
N ASP A 34 2.75 3.79 -10.29
CA ASP A 34 1.72 3.40 -9.33
C ASP A 34 0.43 2.85 -9.99
N ASP A 35 0.26 3.05 -11.28
CA ASP A 35 -0.81 2.45 -12.10
C ASP A 35 -0.36 1.15 -12.79
N LEU A 36 0.82 0.63 -12.42
CA LEU A 36 1.47 -0.56 -12.99
C LEU A 36 1.79 -0.43 -14.50
N VAL A 37 1.92 0.80 -14.99
CA VAL A 37 2.38 1.09 -16.34
C VAL A 37 3.90 1.14 -16.36
N GLU A 38 4.51 0.52 -17.36
CA GLU A 38 5.96 0.49 -17.52
C GLU A 38 6.52 1.90 -17.75
N ILE A 39 7.58 2.24 -17.04
CA ILE A 39 8.31 3.52 -17.13
C ILE A 39 9.79 3.25 -17.37
N THR A 40 10.53 4.27 -17.80
CA THR A 40 11.97 4.13 -17.95
C THR A 40 12.68 4.03 -16.61
N GLN A 41 13.84 3.38 -16.56
CA GLN A 41 14.69 3.37 -15.36
C GLN A 41 15.10 4.80 -14.94
N ALA A 42 15.27 5.70 -15.90
CA ALA A 42 15.58 7.10 -15.64
C ALA A 42 14.44 7.81 -14.88
N ASP A 43 13.18 7.63 -15.30
CA ASP A 43 12.01 8.19 -14.62
C ASP A 43 11.82 7.57 -13.23
N PHE A 44 12.09 6.26 -13.12
CA PHE A 44 12.04 5.59 -11.82
C PHE A 44 13.06 6.18 -10.83
N LYS A 45 14.30 6.41 -11.28
CA LYS A 45 15.40 6.95 -10.44
C LYS A 45 15.34 8.46 -10.23
N LYS A 46 14.44 9.16 -10.91
CA LYS A 46 14.31 10.62 -10.77
C LYS A 46 14.07 10.99 -9.30
N THR A 47 14.92 11.88 -8.78
CA THR A 47 14.90 12.29 -7.37
C THR A 47 13.56 12.92 -7.00
N ASP A 48 13.01 12.48 -5.89
CA ASP A 48 11.82 13.06 -5.28
C ASP A 48 12.20 13.92 -4.08
N ILE A 49 12.33 15.24 -4.32
CA ILE A 49 12.74 16.22 -3.31
C ILE A 49 11.68 16.40 -2.22
N GLN A 50 10.41 16.06 -2.50
CA GLN A 50 9.29 16.31 -1.59
C GLN A 50 8.78 15.04 -0.87
N TYR A 51 9.49 13.93 -0.98
CA TYR A 51 9.09 12.62 -0.41
C TYR A 51 7.66 12.18 -0.80
N GLN A 52 7.23 12.58 -2.02
CA GLN A 52 5.90 12.25 -2.54
C GLN A 52 5.81 10.81 -3.02
N PHE A 53 6.96 10.20 -3.29
CA PHE A 53 7.05 8.83 -3.80
C PHE A 53 7.88 7.97 -2.87
N TYR A 54 7.75 6.65 -3.03
CA TYR A 54 8.66 5.65 -2.53
C TYR A 54 8.63 4.43 -3.45
N ASN A 55 9.60 3.53 -3.29
CA ASN A 55 9.74 2.39 -4.17
C ASN A 55 9.33 1.11 -3.46
N LEU A 56 8.56 0.27 -4.17
CA LEU A 56 8.33 -1.12 -3.83
C LEU A 56 9.13 -2.01 -4.78
N ARG A 57 9.62 -3.13 -4.27
CA ARG A 57 10.33 -4.14 -5.04
C ARG A 57 9.66 -5.49 -4.84
N PHE A 58 9.24 -6.10 -5.92
CA PHE A 58 8.64 -7.43 -5.94
C PHE A 58 9.57 -8.37 -6.70
N GLU A 59 10.01 -9.43 -6.03
CA GLU A 59 10.80 -10.49 -6.66
C GLU A 59 9.87 -11.62 -7.07
N LEU A 60 9.68 -11.76 -8.37
CA LEU A 60 8.92 -12.85 -8.98
C LEU A 60 9.90 -13.92 -9.49
N ASP A 61 9.38 -15.06 -9.91
CA ASP A 61 10.23 -16.18 -10.34
C ASP A 61 11.14 -15.80 -11.52
N THR A 62 10.60 -15.05 -12.50
CA THR A 62 11.28 -14.73 -13.77
C THR A 62 11.76 -13.29 -13.88
N LEU A 63 11.23 -12.38 -13.03
CA LEU A 63 11.54 -10.95 -13.11
C LEU A 63 11.51 -10.27 -11.74
N ILE A 64 12.07 -9.07 -11.69
CA ILE A 64 11.98 -8.14 -10.56
C ILE A 64 11.18 -6.93 -11.02
N ALA A 65 10.06 -6.65 -10.35
CA ALA A 65 9.26 -5.47 -10.59
C ALA A 65 9.57 -4.39 -9.55
N ASN A 66 10.07 -3.25 -10.01
CA ASN A 66 10.30 -2.07 -9.18
C ASN A 66 9.17 -1.07 -9.45
N VAL A 67 8.37 -0.75 -8.43
CA VAL A 67 7.20 0.12 -8.56
C VAL A 67 7.45 1.44 -7.83
N LYS A 68 7.32 2.56 -8.57
CA LYS A 68 7.38 3.92 -8.02
C LYS A 68 6.00 4.33 -7.54
N VAL A 69 5.78 4.29 -6.23
CA VAL A 69 4.47 4.54 -5.62
C VAL A 69 4.32 6.00 -5.25
N GLN A 70 3.25 6.64 -5.72
CA GLN A 70 2.83 7.95 -5.27
C GLN A 70 2.12 7.83 -3.91
N ARG A 71 2.66 8.49 -2.87
CA ARG A 71 2.12 8.38 -1.49
C ARG A 71 0.70 8.87 -1.36
N ILE A 72 0.38 9.97 -2.02
CA ILE A 72 -0.93 10.62 -1.92
C ILE A 72 -1.60 10.57 -3.29
N ARG A 73 -2.81 10.04 -3.32
CA ARG A 73 -3.66 10.06 -4.50
C ARG A 73 -5.01 10.66 -4.15
N LYS A 74 -5.52 11.52 -5.04
CA LYS A 74 -6.85 12.12 -4.92
C LYS A 74 -7.64 11.85 -6.19
N GLY A 75 -8.95 11.78 -6.06
CA GLY A 75 -9.82 11.58 -7.21
C GLY A 75 -11.29 11.59 -6.80
N LYS A 76 -12.12 11.09 -7.69
CA LYS A 76 -13.56 10.96 -7.46
C LYS A 76 -14.05 9.63 -8.02
N ILE A 77 -14.89 8.95 -7.26
CA ILE A 77 -15.65 7.77 -7.70
C ILE A 77 -17.06 8.19 -8.10
N SER A 78 -17.74 7.37 -8.88
CA SER A 78 -19.15 7.62 -9.22
C SER A 78 -20.07 7.45 -8.00
N ASN A 79 -21.26 7.99 -8.07
CA ASN A 79 -22.25 7.85 -6.99
C ASN A 79 -22.65 6.38 -6.80
N GLU A 80 -22.77 5.62 -7.88
CA GLU A 80 -23.09 4.19 -7.84
C GLU A 80 -22.00 3.40 -7.10
N MET A 81 -20.74 3.74 -7.34
CA MET A 81 -19.62 3.13 -6.63
C MET A 81 -19.60 3.52 -5.15
N LEU A 82 -19.90 4.79 -4.83
CA LEU A 82 -20.00 5.24 -3.44
C LEU A 82 -21.11 4.50 -2.69
N ASP A 83 -22.27 4.33 -3.32
CA ASP A 83 -23.41 3.61 -2.73
C ASP A 83 -23.08 2.13 -2.54
N SER A 84 -22.38 1.50 -3.49
CA SER A 84 -21.88 0.12 -3.36
C SER A 84 -20.94 -0.01 -2.17
N ILE A 85 -19.93 0.88 -2.04
CA ILE A 85 -19.00 0.87 -0.90
C ILE A 85 -19.76 1.04 0.43
N LYS A 86 -20.71 1.97 0.51
CA LYS A 86 -21.52 2.17 1.72
C LYS A 86 -22.33 0.91 2.08
N SER A 87 -22.94 0.28 1.09
CA SER A 87 -23.70 -0.96 1.27
C SER A 87 -22.80 -2.10 1.78
N GLU A 88 -21.66 -2.30 1.14
CA GLU A 88 -20.69 -3.33 1.55
C GLU A 88 -20.18 -3.10 2.97
N LEU A 89 -19.73 -1.87 3.28
CA LEU A 89 -19.25 -1.51 4.62
C LEU A 89 -20.34 -1.68 5.68
N SER A 90 -21.59 -1.31 5.36
CA SER A 90 -22.72 -1.51 6.28
C SER A 90 -22.99 -2.98 6.54
N THR A 91 -22.92 -3.81 5.49
CA THR A 91 -23.14 -5.27 5.58
C THR A 91 -22.08 -5.93 6.46
N ILE A 92 -20.79 -5.65 6.22
CA ILE A 92 -19.69 -6.30 6.95
C ILE A 92 -19.48 -5.74 8.36
N SER A 93 -19.83 -4.48 8.61
CA SER A 93 -19.70 -3.87 9.93
C SER A 93 -20.93 -4.10 10.83
N GLY A 94 -22.10 -4.30 10.23
CA GLY A 94 -23.39 -4.31 10.92
C GLY A 94 -23.89 -2.92 11.32
N ASP A 95 -23.22 -1.85 10.86
CA ASP A 95 -23.52 -0.46 11.20
C ASP A 95 -24.05 0.28 9.95
N SER A 96 -25.10 1.07 10.07
CA SER A 96 -25.57 1.93 8.97
C SER A 96 -24.64 3.15 8.79
N ILE A 97 -24.38 3.51 7.52
CA ILE A 97 -23.57 4.69 7.20
C ILE A 97 -24.50 5.85 6.79
N PRO A 98 -24.61 6.92 7.60
CA PRO A 98 -25.38 8.09 7.24
C PRO A 98 -24.93 8.70 5.91
N LYS A 99 -25.88 9.18 5.08
CA LYS A 99 -25.61 9.66 3.71
C LYS A 99 -24.51 10.74 3.68
N ASN A 100 -24.51 11.65 4.65
CA ASN A 100 -23.61 12.80 4.71
C ASN A 100 -22.30 12.53 5.48
N ASN A 101 -22.07 11.31 5.92
CA ASN A 101 -20.84 10.99 6.65
C ASN A 101 -19.66 10.85 5.70
N PHE A 102 -18.50 11.31 6.18
CA PHE A 102 -17.22 10.89 5.66
C PHE A 102 -17.00 9.42 6.00
N ILE A 103 -16.43 8.69 5.07
CA ILE A 103 -15.92 7.34 5.30
C ILE A 103 -14.41 7.46 5.53
N VAL A 104 -13.94 6.95 6.64
CA VAL A 104 -12.52 6.86 6.99
C VAL A 104 -12.15 5.39 7.12
N ILE A 105 -11.28 4.91 6.27
CA ILE A 105 -10.80 3.53 6.28
C ILE A 105 -9.32 3.53 6.58
N ASN A 106 -8.93 2.97 7.73
CA ASN A 106 -7.55 2.59 8.00
C ASN A 106 -7.38 1.16 7.50
N TYR A 107 -6.56 0.97 6.48
CA TYR A 107 -6.41 -0.31 5.78
C TYR A 107 -5.05 -0.96 6.04
N TYR A 108 -5.10 -2.26 6.25
CA TYR A 108 -3.95 -3.07 6.56
C TYR A 108 -3.89 -4.30 5.65
N HIS A 109 -2.81 -4.44 4.88
CA HIS A 109 -2.69 -5.56 3.93
C HIS A 109 -2.36 -6.88 4.60
N GLY A 110 -1.65 -6.86 5.72
CA GLY A 110 -1.17 -8.04 6.42
C GLY A 110 0.17 -7.79 7.10
N LEU A 111 0.84 -8.85 7.51
CA LEU A 111 2.11 -8.76 8.24
C LEU A 111 3.18 -8.06 7.39
N ASP A 112 3.80 -7.03 7.97
CA ASP A 112 4.95 -6.33 7.42
C ASP A 112 5.98 -5.96 8.49
N ARG A 113 7.08 -5.33 8.10
CA ARG A 113 8.17 -4.95 9.04
C ARG A 113 7.74 -3.96 10.11
N CYS A 114 6.68 -3.20 9.90
CA CYS A 114 6.21 -2.19 10.84
C CYS A 114 5.57 -2.78 12.08
N ASN A 115 5.18 -4.04 12.05
CA ASN A 115 4.50 -4.72 13.16
C ASN A 115 5.46 -5.38 14.12
N SER A 116 6.73 -5.41 13.81
CA SER A 116 7.76 -6.10 14.61
C SER A 116 8.30 -5.27 15.79
N SER A 117 7.99 -3.98 15.86
CA SER A 117 8.48 -3.07 16.90
C SER A 117 7.46 -2.84 18.01
N GLY A 118 7.57 -3.39 19.00
CA GLY A 118 7.25 -3.76 20.33
C GLY A 118 6.53 -2.88 21.29
N ASP A 119 6.42 -1.60 21.38
CA ASP A 119 5.67 -0.92 22.43
C ASP A 119 4.17 -0.79 22.10
N LYS A 120 3.43 -1.86 22.48
CA LYS A 120 1.98 -1.96 22.31
C LYS A 120 1.21 -0.91 23.14
N SER A 121 1.80 -0.34 24.19
CA SER A 121 1.13 0.64 25.06
C SER A 121 0.96 1.98 24.36
N TYR A 122 2.00 2.44 23.69
CA TYR A 122 1.99 3.67 22.88
C TYR A 122 0.98 3.57 21.74
N VAL A 123 0.97 2.45 21.00
CA VAL A 123 0.02 2.20 19.91
C VAL A 123 -1.41 2.27 20.42
N ARG A 124 -1.74 1.59 21.54
CA ARG A 124 -3.07 1.64 22.13
C ARG A 124 -3.51 3.05 22.50
N ALA A 125 -2.64 3.81 23.17
CA ALA A 125 -2.94 5.17 23.57
C ALA A 125 -3.19 6.09 22.36
N LYS A 126 -2.39 5.95 21.30
CA LYS A 126 -2.52 6.69 20.04
C LYS A 126 -3.87 6.43 19.37
N TYR A 127 -4.26 5.16 19.20
CA TYR A 127 -5.56 4.79 18.61
C TYR A 127 -6.75 5.20 19.47
N LYS A 128 -6.67 5.08 20.79
CA LYS A 128 -7.71 5.56 21.71
C LYS A 128 -7.94 7.07 21.57
N ARG A 129 -6.87 7.87 21.51
CA ARG A 129 -6.96 9.32 21.27
C ARG A 129 -7.59 9.64 19.91
N PHE A 130 -7.15 8.95 18.87
CA PHE A 130 -7.69 9.10 17.52
C PHE A 130 -9.20 8.85 17.49
N LEU A 131 -9.67 7.71 18.02
CA LEU A 131 -11.10 7.37 18.04
C LEU A 131 -11.92 8.41 18.84
N LYS A 132 -11.38 8.93 19.96
CA LYS A 132 -12.03 10.02 20.71
C LYS A 132 -12.17 11.30 19.88
N LYS A 133 -11.15 11.65 19.08
CA LYS A 133 -11.18 12.82 18.18
C LYS A 133 -12.14 12.61 17.00
N ILE A 134 -12.12 11.43 16.38
CA ILE A 134 -13.06 11.07 15.29
C ILE A 134 -14.52 11.20 15.79
N LYS A 135 -14.84 10.62 16.93
CA LYS A 135 -16.19 10.70 17.50
C LYS A 135 -16.67 12.13 17.74
N LYS A 136 -15.77 13.06 18.04
CA LYS A 136 -16.11 14.48 18.22
C LYS A 136 -16.44 15.20 16.91
N ASN A 137 -15.98 14.70 15.76
CA ASN A 137 -16.25 15.29 14.44
C ASN A 137 -17.68 15.05 13.94
N GLY A 138 -18.45 14.16 14.57
CA GLY A 138 -19.89 13.96 14.34
C GLY A 138 -20.27 13.25 13.04
N ASN A 139 -19.71 13.67 11.90
CA ASN A 139 -20.11 13.19 10.57
C ASN A 139 -19.06 12.27 9.95
N VAL A 140 -18.61 11.26 10.70
CA VAL A 140 -17.56 10.32 10.26
C VAL A 140 -17.94 8.89 10.60
N SER A 141 -17.91 8.02 9.61
CA SER A 141 -17.97 6.57 9.75
C SER A 141 -16.55 6.01 9.63
N GLN A 142 -16.03 5.47 10.73
CA GLN A 142 -14.65 5.01 10.84
C GLN A 142 -14.56 3.48 10.78
N PHE A 143 -13.68 2.96 9.93
CA PHE A 143 -13.43 1.53 9.78
C PHE A 143 -11.94 1.22 9.90
N PHE A 144 -11.62 0.12 10.59
CA PHE A 144 -10.32 -0.53 10.53
C PHE A 144 -10.48 -1.81 9.71
N MET A 145 -9.87 -1.85 8.54
CA MET A 145 -10.02 -2.97 7.61
C MET A 145 -8.68 -3.68 7.37
N TYR A 146 -8.76 -4.94 7.03
CA TYR A 146 -7.60 -5.73 6.64
C TYR A 146 -7.92 -6.62 5.43
N LYS A 147 -6.87 -6.90 4.64
CA LYS A 147 -6.87 -7.98 3.65
C LYS A 147 -6.55 -9.32 4.32
N SER A 148 -5.48 -9.35 5.12
CA SER A 148 -5.03 -10.51 5.88
C SER A 148 -4.96 -10.16 7.39
N PRO A 149 -5.40 -11.06 8.29
CA PRO A 149 -5.45 -10.79 9.72
C PRO A 149 -4.09 -10.84 10.40
N GLU A 150 -3.06 -11.37 9.73
CA GLU A 150 -1.70 -11.46 10.26
C GLU A 150 -1.17 -10.06 10.59
N GLY A 151 -0.71 -9.87 11.82
CA GLY A 151 -0.22 -8.59 12.30
C GLY A 151 -1.28 -7.62 12.84
N THR A 152 -2.59 -7.82 12.59
CA THR A 152 -3.63 -6.93 13.12
C THR A 152 -3.70 -6.97 14.64
N LYS A 153 -3.41 -8.11 15.26
CA LYS A 153 -3.41 -8.31 16.72
C LYS A 153 -2.41 -7.41 17.45
N GLU A 154 -1.36 -6.97 16.74
CA GLU A 154 -0.32 -6.10 17.28
C GLU A 154 -0.85 -4.67 17.47
N TYR A 155 -1.80 -4.22 16.66
CA TYR A 155 -2.31 -2.85 16.67
C TYR A 155 -3.33 -2.52 17.74
N ALA A 156 -4.06 -3.41 18.28
CA ALA A 156 -4.86 -3.35 19.49
C ALA A 156 -6.09 -4.26 19.40
N LYS A 157 -6.30 -5.08 20.42
CA LYS A 157 -7.50 -5.93 20.55
C LYS A 157 -8.81 -5.13 20.63
N GLN A 158 -8.74 -3.84 20.98
CA GLN A 158 -9.91 -2.97 21.13
C GLN A 158 -10.39 -2.34 19.82
N LEU A 159 -9.64 -2.47 18.72
CA LEU A 159 -10.11 -2.00 17.43
C LEU A 159 -11.02 -3.07 16.80
N LYS A 160 -12.19 -2.65 16.36
CA LYS A 160 -13.09 -3.52 15.60
C LYS A 160 -12.52 -3.66 14.18
N TRP A 161 -11.62 -4.62 14.00
CA TRP A 161 -11.06 -4.97 12.70
C TRP A 161 -12.09 -5.75 11.88
N ILE A 162 -12.32 -5.34 10.64
CA ILE A 162 -13.19 -6.01 9.68
C ILE A 162 -12.39 -6.40 8.44
N LYS A 163 -12.70 -7.55 7.87
CA LYS A 163 -12.06 -8.02 6.65
C LYS A 163 -12.64 -7.31 5.44
N ASP A 164 -11.81 -7.01 4.44
CA ASP A 164 -12.26 -6.56 3.11
C ASP A 164 -12.76 -7.77 2.32
N GLU A 165 -13.98 -8.26 2.68
CA GLU A 165 -14.53 -9.53 2.18
C GLU A 165 -14.68 -9.54 0.65
N PHE A 166 -15.04 -8.40 0.06
CA PHE A 166 -15.25 -8.27 -1.37
C PHE A 166 -13.99 -7.83 -2.13
N GLY A 167 -12.96 -7.40 -1.39
CA GLY A 167 -11.73 -6.84 -1.94
C GLY A 167 -11.96 -5.52 -2.66
N THR A 168 -13.06 -4.83 -2.39
CA THR A 168 -13.43 -3.58 -3.07
C THR A 168 -12.46 -2.46 -2.73
N ILE A 169 -12.12 -2.30 -1.45
CA ILE A 169 -11.19 -1.26 -1.00
C ILE A 169 -9.78 -1.52 -1.53
N GLU A 170 -9.33 -2.78 -1.48
CA GLU A 170 -8.06 -3.17 -2.06
C GLU A 170 -8.01 -2.83 -3.56
N LYS A 171 -8.94 -3.34 -4.34
CA LYS A 171 -8.92 -3.20 -5.81
C LYS A 171 -9.01 -1.76 -6.28
N LEU A 172 -9.85 -0.93 -5.63
CA LEU A 172 -10.09 0.44 -6.07
C LEU A 172 -9.01 1.42 -5.61
N PHE A 173 -8.48 1.24 -4.41
CA PHE A 173 -7.66 2.27 -3.78
C PHE A 173 -6.25 1.82 -3.44
N LEU A 174 -6.07 0.53 -3.13
CA LEU A 174 -4.86 0.00 -2.50
C LEU A 174 -4.41 -1.33 -3.12
N PRO A 175 -4.20 -1.40 -4.46
CA PRO A 175 -4.01 -2.67 -5.16
C PRO A 175 -2.68 -3.38 -4.87
N LEU A 176 -1.74 -2.73 -4.19
CA LEU A 176 -0.45 -3.30 -3.82
C LEU A 176 -0.32 -3.42 -2.30
N HIS A 177 0.61 -4.26 -1.85
CA HIS A 177 0.95 -4.31 -0.42
C HIS A 177 1.82 -3.11 -0.05
N TYR A 178 1.19 -2.07 0.50
CA TYR A 178 1.87 -0.88 0.99
C TYR A 178 2.30 -1.08 2.44
N PRO A 179 3.58 -0.81 2.80
CA PRO A 179 4.11 -1.06 4.13
C PRO A 179 3.46 -0.16 5.20
N CYS A 180 3.34 -0.67 6.41
CA CYS A 180 2.86 0.04 7.61
C CYS A 180 1.39 0.48 7.58
N GLY A 181 0.60 -0.06 6.64
CA GLY A 181 -0.80 0.31 6.46
C GLY A 181 -0.99 1.56 5.61
N SER A 182 -2.23 1.83 5.30
CA SER A 182 -2.68 2.94 4.44
C SER A 182 -3.99 3.50 4.97
N TYR A 183 -4.46 4.63 4.46
CA TYR A 183 -5.83 5.06 4.73
C TYR A 183 -6.49 5.67 3.50
N VAL A 184 -7.81 5.57 3.48
CA VAL A 184 -8.68 6.15 2.48
C VAL A 184 -9.71 7.04 3.18
N LEU A 185 -9.87 8.26 2.70
CA LEU A 185 -10.96 9.17 3.08
C LEU A 185 -11.88 9.32 1.88
N ILE A 186 -13.19 9.20 2.09
CA ILE A 186 -14.19 9.45 1.03
C ILE A 186 -15.24 10.40 1.60
N ASP A 187 -15.56 11.47 0.87
CA ASP A 187 -16.64 12.37 1.25
C ASP A 187 -18.01 11.93 0.73
N SER A 188 -19.05 12.68 1.07
CA SER A 188 -20.43 12.40 0.64
C SER A 188 -20.66 12.51 -0.86
N ASP A 189 -19.76 13.16 -1.59
CA ASP A 189 -19.84 13.39 -3.04
C ASP A 189 -18.97 12.44 -3.84
N GLY A 190 -18.32 11.48 -3.16
CA GLY A 190 -17.43 10.48 -3.74
C GLY A 190 -16.00 10.98 -4.01
N ASN A 191 -15.64 12.20 -3.58
CA ASN A 191 -14.26 12.62 -3.64
C ASN A 191 -13.44 11.81 -2.64
N TYR A 192 -12.24 11.36 -3.04
CA TYR A 192 -11.40 10.57 -2.17
C TYR A 192 -9.99 11.13 -2.04
N TYR A 193 -9.38 10.83 -0.90
CA TYR A 193 -7.98 11.05 -0.58
C TYR A 193 -7.37 9.76 -0.04
N ILE A 194 -6.28 9.32 -0.64
CA ILE A 194 -5.55 8.11 -0.24
C ILE A 194 -4.17 8.50 0.24
N GLN A 195 -3.74 7.92 1.35
CA GLN A 195 -2.35 7.87 1.77
C GLN A 195 -1.89 6.43 1.73
N LYS A 196 -0.91 6.12 0.90
CA LYS A 196 -0.32 4.79 0.72
C LYS A 196 0.95 4.64 1.54
N GLY A 197 1.03 3.54 2.29
CA GLY A 197 2.17 3.27 3.17
C GLY A 197 2.14 4.12 4.45
N GLU A 198 3.21 4.02 5.22
CA GLU A 198 3.34 4.62 6.55
C GLU A 198 2.76 6.03 6.69
N TYR A 199 1.95 6.23 7.73
CA TYR A 199 1.29 7.48 8.00
C TYR A 199 1.14 7.79 9.49
N ASN A 200 1.00 9.09 9.80
CA ASN A 200 0.58 9.52 11.12
C ASN A 200 -0.96 9.55 11.18
N ILE A 201 -1.56 8.72 12.04
CA ILE A 201 -3.02 8.63 12.18
C ILE A 201 -3.68 9.97 12.60
N GLU A 202 -2.95 10.84 13.29
CA GLU A 202 -3.45 12.16 13.69
C GLU A 202 -3.67 13.07 12.46
N ARG A 203 -2.94 12.84 11.36
CA ARG A 203 -3.08 13.58 10.11
C ARG A 203 -4.51 13.48 9.55
N ILE A 204 -5.18 12.35 9.74
CA ILE A 204 -6.58 12.14 9.32
C ILE A 204 -7.49 13.19 9.95
N ILE A 205 -7.28 13.52 11.23
CA ILE A 205 -8.09 14.52 11.94
C ILE A 205 -7.93 15.91 11.31
N ASP A 206 -6.71 16.27 10.90
CA ASP A 206 -6.44 17.57 10.29
C ASP A 206 -7.05 17.66 8.88
N LEU A 207 -6.96 16.58 8.11
CA LEU A 207 -7.59 16.49 6.79
C LEU A 207 -9.13 16.59 6.85
N LEU A 208 -9.74 16.00 7.87
CA LEU A 208 -11.19 16.10 8.08
C LEU A 208 -11.66 17.51 8.48
N LYS A 209 -10.80 18.32 9.11
CA LYS A 209 -11.11 19.72 9.44
C LYS A 209 -11.08 20.63 8.21
N ASP A 210 -10.10 20.40 7.32
CA ASP A 210 -9.92 21.19 6.10
C ASP A 210 -10.32 20.40 4.86
N LYS A 211 -11.63 20.16 4.75
CA LYS A 211 -12.22 19.37 3.66
C LYS A 211 -11.94 19.96 2.29
N LYS A 212 -12.00 21.28 2.16
CA LYS A 212 -11.83 21.99 0.88
C LYS A 212 -10.44 21.73 0.31
N THR A 213 -9.40 21.89 1.10
CA THR A 213 -8.01 21.65 0.67
C THR A 213 -7.71 20.15 0.53
N THR A 214 -8.30 19.32 1.39
CA THR A 214 -8.09 17.87 1.37
C THR A 214 -8.51 17.27 0.03
N PHE A 215 -9.69 17.61 -0.46
CA PHE A 215 -10.25 17.06 -1.70
C PHE A 215 -10.01 17.93 -2.94
N ALA A 216 -9.42 19.11 -2.77
CA ALA A 216 -9.04 19.93 -3.93
C ALA A 216 -8.10 19.15 -4.84
N ASN A 217 -8.47 18.99 -6.11
CA ASN A 217 -7.61 18.45 -7.16
C ASN A 217 -6.53 19.49 -7.49
N ASN A 218 -5.46 19.51 -6.74
CA ASN A 218 -4.26 20.28 -7.08
C ASN A 218 -3.48 19.47 -8.13
N GLY A 219 -4.04 19.36 -9.33
CA GLY A 219 -3.39 18.99 -10.59
C GLY A 219 -2.03 18.26 -10.54
N TYR A 220 -1.88 17.21 -9.74
CA TYR A 220 -0.78 16.27 -9.92
C TYR A 220 -1.13 15.42 -11.16
N LYS A 221 -0.80 15.97 -12.32
CA LYS A 221 -0.73 15.21 -13.57
C LYS A 221 0.56 14.42 -13.62
#